data_d0e4454aadebf803c79aeff0b184b604
#
_entry.id   d0e4454aadebf803c79aeff0b184b604
#
_cell.length_a   1.000
_cell.length_b   1.000
_cell.length_c   1.000
_cell.angle_alpha   90.00
_cell.angle_beta   90.00
_cell.angle_gamma   90.00
#
_symmetry.space_group_name_H-M   'P 1'
#
loop_
_entity.id
_entity.type
_entity.pdbx_description
1 polymer ?
#
loop_
_entity_poly.entity_id
_entity_poly.type
_entity_poly.pdbx_seq_one_letter_code
_entity_poly.pdbx_strand_id
1 'polypeptide(L)'
;MVDHWLAFKDLPQKLPRDITFQAMSTEDMAFLSELYRTTRWQEVLQAPWTDEQRKSFLQQQFDAQHQHYLTHYPNAEMLVIKYQGDSIGRIYVDRDDTSICLIDVALLPSHQKQGIGTALLQELLLEAQQQQVTVMIHVENFNPAYPWYLKHGFKQVEDKGVYQYMEWYPETAGQEKTAS
;
A
#
# COMPACT_ATOMS: atom_id res chain seq x y z
N MET A 1 11.76 15.36 -15.30
CA MET A 1 11.29 14.70 -14.05
C MET A 1 9.83 15.07 -13.91
N VAL A 2 8.94 14.17 -14.29
CA VAL A 2 7.50 14.40 -14.13
C VAL A 2 7.21 14.27 -12.65
N ASP A 3 6.69 15.33 -12.03
CA ASP A 3 6.31 15.34 -10.62
C ASP A 3 5.09 14.44 -10.45
N HIS A 4 5.31 13.13 -10.26
CA HIS A 4 4.25 12.12 -10.02
C HIS A 4 3.43 12.38 -8.73
N TRP A 5 3.88 13.31 -7.91
CA TRP A 5 3.15 13.86 -6.75
C TRP A 5 1.79 14.49 -7.13
N LEU A 6 1.62 14.87 -8.40
CA LEU A 6 0.39 15.48 -8.87
C LEU A 6 -0.79 14.51 -8.88
N ALA A 7 -0.56 13.21 -9.05
CA ALA A 7 -1.63 12.22 -9.04
C ALA A 7 -2.38 12.16 -7.70
N PHE A 8 -1.69 12.41 -6.58
CA PHE A 8 -2.32 12.48 -5.26
C PHE A 8 -2.68 13.91 -4.80
N LYS A 9 -2.21 14.95 -5.47
CA LYS A 9 -2.57 16.35 -5.16
C LYS A 9 -3.97 16.73 -5.62
N ASP A 10 -4.42 16.15 -6.71
CA ASP A 10 -5.73 16.40 -7.32
C ASP A 10 -6.75 15.31 -6.95
N LEU A 11 -6.60 14.67 -5.80
CA LEU A 11 -7.49 13.62 -5.34
C LEU A 11 -8.94 14.11 -5.31
N PRO A 12 -9.83 13.43 -6.05
CA PRO A 12 -11.21 13.86 -6.10
C PRO A 12 -11.89 13.58 -4.75
N GLN A 13 -12.82 14.41 -4.47
CA GLN A 13 -13.95 14.46 -3.52
C GLN A 13 -14.18 13.33 -2.49
N LYS A 14 -13.46 12.20 -2.54
CA LYS A 14 -13.66 11.04 -1.66
C LYS A 14 -12.69 10.96 -0.48
N LEU A 15 -11.52 11.60 -0.56
CA LEU A 15 -10.63 11.71 0.59
C LEU A 15 -11.03 12.89 1.47
N PRO A 16 -10.90 12.78 2.80
CA PRO A 16 -11.01 13.92 3.67
C PRO A 16 -10.09 15.05 3.19
N ARG A 17 -10.57 16.29 3.15
CA ARG A 17 -9.82 17.45 2.62
C ARG A 17 -8.47 17.70 3.32
N ASP A 18 -8.30 17.13 4.50
CA ASP A 18 -7.12 17.31 5.36
C ASP A 18 -6.08 16.19 5.20
N ILE A 19 -6.28 15.28 4.24
CA ILE A 19 -5.27 14.26 3.89
C ILE A 19 -4.19 14.91 3.00
N THR A 20 -2.95 14.75 3.43
CA THR A 20 -1.76 15.18 2.68
C THR A 20 -0.73 14.06 2.64
N PHE A 21 0.24 14.19 1.74
CA PHE A 21 1.33 13.23 1.56
C PHE A 21 2.67 13.92 1.69
N GLN A 22 3.61 13.25 2.32
CA GLN A 22 4.97 13.74 2.50
C GLN A 22 5.96 12.64 2.14
N ALA A 23 7.04 12.98 1.41
CA ALA A 23 8.12 12.04 1.19
C ALA A 23 8.69 11.55 2.53
N MET A 24 8.86 10.23 2.63
CA MET A 24 9.48 9.62 3.79
C MET A 24 10.90 10.16 3.98
N SER A 25 11.25 10.44 5.22
CA SER A 25 12.59 10.81 5.64
C SER A 25 13.05 9.96 6.82
N THR A 26 14.29 10.13 7.23
CA THR A 26 14.83 9.46 8.42
C THR A 26 14.11 9.86 9.72
N GLU A 27 13.49 11.04 9.75
CA GLU A 27 12.70 11.52 10.90
C GLU A 27 11.39 10.72 11.09
N ASP A 28 10.91 10.07 10.04
CA ASP A 28 9.67 9.28 10.06
C ASP A 28 9.87 7.85 10.56
N MET A 29 11.12 7.41 10.78
CA MET A 29 11.43 5.99 11.06
C MET A 29 10.75 5.48 12.34
N ALA A 30 10.68 6.30 13.39
CA ALA A 30 9.99 5.93 14.63
C ALA A 30 8.49 5.70 14.39
N PHE A 31 7.85 6.58 13.63
CA PHE A 31 6.44 6.42 13.25
C PHE A 31 6.23 5.18 12.37
N LEU A 32 7.06 4.99 11.34
CA LEU A 32 6.92 3.86 10.42
C LEU A 32 7.13 2.50 11.10
N SER A 33 8.06 2.41 12.06
CA SER A 33 8.24 1.23 12.89
C SER A 33 7.02 0.98 13.78
N GLU A 34 6.46 2.02 14.40
CA GLU A 34 5.24 1.90 15.19
C GLU A 34 4.05 1.46 14.33
N LEU A 35 3.87 2.05 13.16
CA LEU A 35 2.83 1.67 12.21
C LEU A 35 2.94 0.18 11.84
N TYR A 36 4.14 -0.28 11.49
CA TYR A 36 4.40 -1.70 11.20
C TYR A 36 4.00 -2.59 12.36
N ARG A 37 4.41 -2.21 13.58
CA ARG A 37 4.07 -2.93 14.81
C ARG A 37 2.56 -3.05 15.00
N THR A 38 1.80 -1.99 14.79
CA THR A 38 0.33 -2.03 14.96
C THR A 38 -0.33 -2.99 13.99
N THR A 39 0.18 -3.11 12.76
CA THR A 39 -0.37 -4.00 11.73
C THR A 39 -0.06 -5.48 11.98
N ARG A 40 0.99 -5.79 12.75
CA ARG A 40 1.50 -7.16 12.98
C ARG A 40 1.31 -7.66 14.41
N TRP A 41 0.88 -6.81 15.32
CA TRP A 41 0.82 -7.15 16.75
C TRP A 41 0.00 -8.40 17.03
N GLN A 42 -1.16 -8.55 16.40
CA GLN A 42 -2.04 -9.71 16.60
C GLN A 42 -1.38 -11.04 16.18
N GLU A 43 -0.54 -11.01 15.16
CA GLU A 43 0.15 -12.21 14.67
C GLU A 43 1.15 -12.75 15.71
N VAL A 44 1.85 -11.87 16.41
CA VAL A 44 2.87 -12.27 17.41
C VAL A 44 2.30 -12.53 18.80
N LEU A 45 1.03 -12.21 19.06
CA LEU A 45 0.38 -12.53 20.34
C LEU A 45 0.28 -14.03 20.59
N GLN A 46 0.26 -14.85 19.56
CA GLN A 46 0.19 -16.30 19.67
C GLN A 46 1.53 -16.94 20.10
N ALA A 47 2.64 -16.21 19.97
CA ALA A 47 3.94 -16.68 20.41
C ALA A 47 4.08 -16.56 21.94
N PRO A 48 4.74 -17.52 22.63
CA PRO A 48 4.95 -17.49 24.08
C PRO A 48 6.08 -16.52 24.46
N TRP A 49 5.97 -15.27 24.01
CA TRP A 49 6.97 -14.22 24.20
C TRP A 49 6.45 -13.12 25.12
N THR A 50 7.38 -12.44 25.78
CA THR A 50 7.07 -11.18 26.48
C THR A 50 6.78 -10.07 25.46
N ASP A 51 6.16 -8.99 25.92
CA ASP A 51 5.90 -7.84 25.04
C ASP A 51 7.19 -7.19 24.53
N GLU A 52 8.26 -7.17 25.33
CA GLU A 52 9.58 -6.72 24.88
C GLU A 52 10.14 -7.61 23.78
N GLN A 53 9.99 -8.91 23.89
CA GLN A 53 10.43 -9.85 22.85
C GLN A 53 9.63 -9.67 21.56
N ARG A 54 8.30 -9.46 21.66
CA ARG A 54 7.44 -9.15 20.50
C ARG A 54 7.85 -7.86 19.82
N LYS A 55 8.07 -6.81 20.60
CA LYS A 55 8.52 -5.51 20.07
C LYS A 55 9.88 -5.62 19.37
N SER A 56 10.83 -6.30 19.98
CA SER A 56 12.16 -6.52 19.41
C SER A 56 12.10 -7.31 18.11
N PHE A 57 11.29 -8.37 18.07
CA PHE A 57 11.08 -9.18 16.87
C PHE A 57 10.46 -8.33 15.73
N LEU A 58 9.40 -7.57 16.02
CA LEU A 58 8.74 -6.73 15.01
C LEU A 58 9.64 -5.59 14.55
N GLN A 59 10.51 -5.05 15.41
CA GLN A 59 11.50 -4.06 14.99
C GLN A 59 12.48 -4.65 13.97
N GLN A 60 12.99 -5.85 14.24
CA GLN A 60 13.89 -6.54 13.30
C GLN A 60 13.21 -6.83 11.95
N GLN A 61 11.93 -7.24 11.98
CA GLN A 61 11.15 -7.49 10.77
C GLN A 61 10.91 -6.20 9.98
N PHE A 62 10.61 -5.11 10.66
CA PHE A 62 10.47 -3.79 10.04
C PHE A 62 11.76 -3.34 9.38
N ASP A 63 12.89 -3.44 10.08
CA ASP A 63 14.20 -3.05 9.56
C ASP A 63 14.57 -3.86 8.32
N ALA A 64 14.31 -5.17 8.34
CA ALA A 64 14.53 -6.04 7.18
C ALA A 64 13.63 -5.68 5.99
N GLN A 65 12.33 -5.41 6.22
CA GLN A 65 11.39 -4.98 5.19
C GLN A 65 11.81 -3.64 4.59
N HIS A 66 12.14 -2.69 5.44
CA HIS A 66 12.56 -1.35 5.01
C HIS A 66 13.81 -1.42 4.14
N GLN A 67 14.82 -2.17 4.55
CA GLN A 67 16.05 -2.38 3.77
C GLN A 67 15.75 -3.09 2.44
N HIS A 68 14.86 -4.06 2.45
CA HIS A 68 14.41 -4.74 1.23
C HIS A 68 13.77 -3.76 0.24
N TYR A 69 12.87 -2.90 0.70
CA TYR A 69 12.22 -1.91 -0.16
C TYR A 69 13.21 -0.90 -0.74
N LEU A 70 14.13 -0.39 0.06
CA LEU A 70 15.17 0.54 -0.40
C LEU A 70 16.08 -0.09 -1.48
N THR A 71 16.36 -1.38 -1.35
CA THR A 71 17.24 -2.11 -2.27
C THR A 71 16.53 -2.47 -3.58
N HIS A 72 15.29 -2.97 -3.51
CA HIS A 72 14.58 -3.50 -4.67
C HIS A 72 13.74 -2.46 -5.42
N TYR A 73 13.39 -1.36 -4.76
CA TYR A 73 12.57 -0.28 -5.32
C TYR A 73 13.25 1.09 -5.15
N PRO A 74 14.45 1.28 -5.74
CA PRO A 74 15.24 2.51 -5.52
C PRO A 74 14.56 3.79 -6.06
N ASN A 75 13.62 3.64 -6.99
CA ASN A 75 12.89 4.76 -7.61
C ASN A 75 11.45 4.90 -7.09
N ALA A 76 11.06 4.10 -6.11
CA ALA A 76 9.70 4.13 -5.57
C ALA A 76 9.41 5.47 -4.85
N GLU A 77 8.18 5.92 -4.98
CA GLU A 77 7.64 6.95 -4.11
C GLU A 77 7.22 6.30 -2.78
N MET A 78 7.94 6.67 -1.73
CA MET A 78 7.64 6.24 -0.36
C MET A 78 7.05 7.42 0.40
N LEU A 79 5.73 7.38 0.61
CA LEU A 79 4.99 8.49 1.16
C LEU A 79 4.44 8.17 2.55
N VAL A 80 4.59 9.14 3.45
CA VAL A 80 3.85 9.20 4.71
C VAL A 80 2.51 9.90 4.45
N ILE A 81 1.43 9.26 4.87
CA ILE A 81 0.08 9.81 4.81
C ILE A 81 -0.16 10.60 6.08
N LYS A 82 -0.60 11.84 5.92
CA LYS A 82 -0.91 12.73 7.05
C LYS A 82 -2.38 13.16 7.03
N TYR A 83 -2.94 13.30 8.21
CA TYR A 83 -4.26 13.87 8.44
C TYR A 83 -4.14 15.01 9.44
N GLN A 84 -4.54 16.22 9.03
CA GLN A 84 -4.40 17.44 9.84
C GLN A 84 -2.97 17.65 10.41
N GLY A 85 -1.96 17.25 9.64
CA GLY A 85 -0.56 17.36 10.01
C GLY A 85 0.02 16.16 10.78
N ASP A 86 -0.82 15.26 11.31
CA ASP A 86 -0.37 14.08 12.02
C ASP A 86 -0.14 12.89 11.05
N SER A 87 0.92 12.14 11.26
CA SER A 87 1.21 10.93 10.49
C SER A 87 0.24 9.83 10.86
N ILE A 88 -0.49 9.28 9.87
CA ILE A 88 -1.53 8.26 10.06
C ILE A 88 -1.30 6.97 9.29
N GLY A 89 -0.37 6.96 8.33
CA GLY A 89 -0.12 5.80 7.50
C GLY A 89 1.01 6.00 6.51
N ARG A 90 1.14 5.03 5.62
CA ARG A 90 2.10 5.08 4.51
C ARG A 90 1.50 4.51 3.24
N ILE A 91 2.00 4.95 2.09
CA ILE A 91 1.76 4.34 0.79
C ILE A 91 3.05 4.37 -0.02
N TYR A 92 3.49 3.23 -0.51
CA TYR A 92 4.69 3.05 -1.29
C TYR A 92 4.33 2.52 -2.67
N VAL A 93 4.73 3.22 -3.70
CA VAL A 93 4.37 2.92 -5.09
C VAL A 93 5.60 3.06 -5.98
N ASP A 94 5.86 2.06 -6.79
CA ASP A 94 6.86 2.11 -7.86
C ASP A 94 6.17 2.12 -9.22
N ARG A 95 6.61 2.99 -10.11
CA ARG A 95 6.02 3.18 -11.45
C ARG A 95 7.06 3.04 -12.53
N ASP A 96 6.73 2.29 -13.56
CA ASP A 96 7.47 2.26 -14.82
C ASP A 96 6.51 2.47 -16.00
N ASP A 97 7.02 2.42 -17.22
CA ASP A 97 6.26 2.67 -18.44
C ASP A 97 5.17 1.63 -18.73
N THR A 98 5.20 0.49 -18.05
CA THR A 98 4.34 -0.67 -18.31
C THR A 98 3.46 -1.06 -17.13
N SER A 99 3.84 -0.65 -15.94
CA SER A 99 3.18 -1.11 -14.72
C SER A 99 3.28 -0.13 -13.56
N ILE A 100 2.35 -0.28 -12.63
CA ILE A 100 2.36 0.36 -11.32
C ILE A 100 2.44 -0.76 -10.27
N CYS A 101 3.47 -0.76 -9.44
CA CYS A 101 3.59 -1.67 -8.30
C CYS A 101 3.15 -0.95 -7.02
N LEU A 102 2.03 -1.38 -6.44
CA LEU A 102 1.67 -0.99 -5.08
C LEU A 102 2.47 -1.86 -4.11
N ILE A 103 3.56 -1.31 -3.58
CA ILE A 103 4.50 -2.04 -2.72
C ILE A 103 3.88 -2.25 -1.34
N ASP A 104 3.32 -1.19 -0.77
CA ASP A 104 2.74 -1.22 0.58
C ASP A 104 1.72 -0.10 0.78
N VAL A 105 0.66 -0.38 1.51
CA VAL A 105 -0.29 0.58 2.03
C VAL A 105 -0.71 0.15 3.42
N ALA A 106 -0.56 1.03 4.39
CA ALA A 106 -0.93 0.77 5.78
C ALA A 106 -1.43 2.04 6.46
N LEU A 107 -2.41 1.89 7.34
CA LEU A 107 -2.98 2.94 8.17
C LEU A 107 -2.96 2.52 9.64
N LEU A 108 -2.79 3.51 10.53
CA LEU A 108 -3.01 3.29 11.96
C LEU A 108 -4.43 2.76 12.20
N PRO A 109 -4.63 1.90 13.21
CA PRO A 109 -5.95 1.35 13.53
C PRO A 109 -7.05 2.41 13.70
N SER A 110 -6.70 3.57 14.26
CA SER A 110 -7.61 4.71 14.46
C SER A 110 -8.16 5.31 13.17
N HIS A 111 -7.52 5.05 12.03
CA HIS A 111 -7.88 5.62 10.72
C HIS A 111 -8.27 4.54 9.69
N GLN A 112 -8.32 3.29 10.11
CA GLN A 112 -8.81 2.19 9.28
C GLN A 112 -10.34 2.20 9.20
N LYS A 113 -10.90 1.54 8.16
CA LYS A 113 -12.35 1.37 7.93
C LYS A 113 -13.13 2.70 7.80
N GLN A 114 -12.46 3.75 7.38
CA GLN A 114 -13.03 5.08 7.12
C GLN A 114 -13.01 5.44 5.63
N GLY A 115 -12.64 4.50 4.77
CA GLY A 115 -12.61 4.68 3.32
C GLY A 115 -11.33 5.30 2.77
N ILE A 116 -10.34 5.64 3.59
CA ILE A 116 -9.06 6.25 3.15
C ILE A 116 -8.30 5.28 2.22
N GLY A 117 -8.06 4.05 2.66
CA GLY A 117 -7.35 3.04 1.86
C GLY A 117 -8.05 2.74 0.55
N THR A 118 -9.38 2.64 0.56
CA THR A 118 -10.19 2.42 -0.65
C THR A 118 -10.08 3.60 -1.62
N ALA A 119 -10.12 4.84 -1.14
CA ALA A 119 -9.97 6.01 -1.99
C ALA A 119 -8.59 6.06 -2.62
N LEU A 120 -7.52 5.77 -1.87
CA LEU A 120 -6.15 5.70 -2.39
C LEU A 120 -6.00 4.63 -3.48
N LEU A 121 -6.55 3.44 -3.24
CA LEU A 121 -6.51 2.36 -4.24
C LEU A 121 -7.28 2.75 -5.50
N GLN A 122 -8.47 3.32 -5.38
CA GLN A 122 -9.28 3.74 -6.51
C GLN A 122 -8.56 4.78 -7.37
N GLU A 123 -7.85 5.75 -6.75
CA GLU A 123 -7.05 6.72 -7.49
C GLU A 123 -5.89 6.06 -8.25
N LEU A 124 -5.21 5.10 -7.62
CA LEU A 124 -4.15 4.35 -8.27
C LEU A 124 -4.68 3.54 -9.47
N LEU A 125 -5.85 2.92 -9.34
CA LEU A 125 -6.49 2.19 -10.44
C LEU A 125 -6.97 3.13 -11.54
N LEU A 126 -7.44 4.33 -11.20
CA LEU A 126 -7.81 5.34 -12.18
C LEU A 126 -6.59 5.83 -12.97
N GLU A 127 -5.47 6.08 -12.30
CA GLU A 127 -4.19 6.40 -12.94
C GLU A 127 -3.78 5.29 -13.92
N ALA A 128 -3.81 4.04 -13.47
CA ALA A 128 -3.48 2.88 -14.30
C ALA A 128 -4.41 2.74 -15.51
N GLN A 129 -5.71 3.00 -15.33
CA GLN A 129 -6.68 3.00 -16.42
C GLN A 129 -6.37 4.08 -17.46
N GLN A 130 -6.02 5.27 -17.03
CA GLN A 130 -5.68 6.37 -17.93
C GLN A 130 -4.39 6.13 -18.71
N GLN A 131 -3.41 5.51 -18.06
CA GLN A 131 -2.12 5.18 -18.67
C GLN A 131 -2.13 3.85 -19.43
N GLN A 132 -3.20 3.06 -19.30
CA GLN A 132 -3.33 1.71 -19.88
C GLN A 132 -2.21 0.77 -19.42
N VAL A 133 -1.88 0.81 -18.13
CA VAL A 133 -0.87 -0.04 -17.49
C VAL A 133 -1.47 -0.98 -16.45
N THR A 134 -0.78 -2.06 -16.16
CA THR A 134 -1.16 -3.05 -15.14
C THR A 134 -0.78 -2.55 -13.75
N VAL A 135 -1.63 -2.81 -12.74
CA VAL A 135 -1.26 -2.66 -11.33
C VAL A 135 -0.93 -4.02 -10.75
N MET A 136 0.21 -4.14 -10.08
CA MET A 136 0.65 -5.36 -9.44
C MET A 136 0.92 -5.17 -7.95
N ILE A 137 0.63 -6.24 -7.20
CA ILE A 137 0.84 -6.31 -5.76
C ILE A 137 1.36 -7.69 -5.36
N HIS A 138 2.13 -7.72 -4.26
CA HIS A 138 2.46 -8.95 -3.54
C HIS A 138 1.77 -8.89 -2.18
N VAL A 139 0.88 -9.85 -1.90
CA VAL A 139 0.10 -9.90 -0.68
C VAL A 139 0.51 -11.14 0.12
N GLU A 140 0.93 -10.97 1.37
CA GLU A 140 1.22 -12.09 2.25
C GLU A 140 -0.04 -12.95 2.46
N ASN A 141 0.12 -14.28 2.50
CA ASN A 141 -0.99 -15.24 2.57
C ASN A 141 -1.96 -14.99 3.72
N PHE A 142 -1.47 -14.46 4.85
CA PHE A 142 -2.27 -14.18 6.04
C PHE A 142 -2.72 -12.72 6.14
N ASN A 143 -2.45 -11.90 5.12
CA ASN A 143 -2.84 -10.51 5.12
C ASN A 143 -4.37 -10.40 4.95
N PRO A 144 -5.11 -9.81 5.91
CA PRO A 144 -6.55 -9.64 5.82
C PRO A 144 -7.01 -8.75 4.66
N ALA A 145 -6.11 -8.05 4.01
CA ALA A 145 -6.41 -7.23 2.83
C ALA A 145 -6.58 -8.06 1.54
N TYR A 146 -6.22 -9.34 1.51
CA TYR A 146 -6.35 -10.17 0.30
C TYR A 146 -7.78 -10.16 -0.29
N PRO A 147 -8.86 -10.39 0.48
CA PRO A 147 -10.23 -10.30 -0.04
C PRO A 147 -10.60 -8.90 -0.52
N TRP A 148 -10.02 -7.87 0.08
CA TRP A 148 -10.25 -6.48 -0.31
C TRP A 148 -9.67 -6.19 -1.70
N TYR A 149 -8.47 -6.71 -2.01
CA TYR A 149 -7.91 -6.62 -3.35
C TYR A 149 -8.75 -7.37 -4.38
N LEU A 150 -9.21 -8.59 -4.09
CA LEU A 150 -10.12 -9.34 -4.98
C LEU A 150 -11.41 -8.53 -5.27
N LYS A 151 -11.98 -7.91 -4.24
CA LYS A 151 -13.19 -7.07 -4.38
C LYS A 151 -12.95 -5.87 -5.31
N HIS A 152 -11.74 -5.36 -5.41
CA HIS A 152 -11.38 -4.23 -6.28
C HIS A 152 -10.89 -4.67 -7.67
N GLY A 153 -11.07 -5.92 -8.03
CA GLY A 153 -10.81 -6.42 -9.38
C GLY A 153 -9.41 -7.00 -9.60
N PHE A 154 -8.60 -7.12 -8.56
CA PHE A 154 -7.33 -7.85 -8.66
C PHE A 154 -7.58 -9.33 -8.84
N LYS A 155 -6.71 -9.97 -9.62
CA LYS A 155 -6.73 -11.42 -9.87
C LYS A 155 -5.44 -12.02 -9.35
N GLN A 156 -5.55 -13.18 -8.72
CA GLN A 156 -4.38 -13.97 -8.37
C GLN A 156 -3.73 -14.49 -9.64
N VAL A 157 -2.44 -14.21 -9.82
CA VAL A 157 -1.65 -14.65 -10.97
C VAL A 157 -0.74 -15.81 -10.59
N GLU A 158 -0.09 -15.72 -9.43
CA GLU A 158 0.87 -16.73 -8.99
C GLU A 158 0.84 -16.84 -7.46
N ASP A 159 0.88 -18.09 -6.98
CA ASP A 159 1.14 -18.41 -5.58
C ASP A 159 2.66 -18.61 -5.42
N LYS A 160 3.30 -17.69 -4.69
CA LYS A 160 4.74 -17.72 -4.39
C LYS A 160 5.06 -18.33 -3.02
N GLY A 161 4.13 -19.11 -2.45
CA GLY A 161 4.27 -19.75 -1.16
C GLY A 161 3.95 -18.82 0.02
N VAL A 162 4.80 -17.85 0.31
CA VAL A 162 4.59 -16.86 1.40
C VAL A 162 3.74 -15.68 0.95
N TYR A 163 3.74 -15.38 -0.35
CA TYR A 163 3.02 -14.28 -0.99
C TYR A 163 2.12 -14.78 -2.09
N GLN A 164 0.98 -14.09 -2.26
CA GLN A 164 0.16 -14.16 -3.46
C GLN A 164 0.54 -13.00 -4.37
N TYR A 165 0.92 -13.27 -5.60
CA TYR A 165 1.12 -12.26 -6.62
C TYR A 165 -0.20 -12.00 -7.33
N MET A 166 -0.63 -10.75 -7.37
CA MET A 166 -1.90 -10.33 -7.93
C MET A 166 -1.71 -9.20 -8.92
N GLU A 167 -2.57 -9.16 -9.93
CA GLU A 167 -2.59 -8.11 -10.93
C GLU A 167 -4.01 -7.60 -11.17
N TRP A 168 -4.08 -6.32 -11.46
CA TRP A 168 -5.25 -5.64 -11.97
C TRP A 168 -4.94 -5.10 -13.37
N TYR A 169 -5.86 -5.29 -14.31
CA TYR A 169 -5.70 -4.90 -15.71
C TYR A 169 -6.66 -3.79 -16.07
N PRO A 170 -6.20 -2.75 -16.85
CA PRO A 170 -7.09 -1.73 -17.36
C PRO A 170 -8.08 -2.31 -18.37
N GLU A 171 -9.28 -1.72 -18.41
CA GLU A 171 -10.24 -2.04 -19.48
C GLU A 171 -9.72 -1.47 -20.80
N THR A 172 -9.62 -2.33 -21.82
CA THR A 172 -9.24 -1.89 -23.18
C THR A 172 -10.44 -1.21 -23.87
N ALA A 173 -10.20 -0.07 -24.48
CA ALA A 173 -11.20 0.62 -25.29
C ALA A 173 -11.61 -0.31 -26.46
N GLY A 174 -12.80 -0.93 -26.38
CA GLY A 174 -13.32 -1.85 -27.41
C GLY A 174 -14.05 -3.07 -26.92
N GLN A 175 -14.04 -3.38 -25.63
CA GLN A 175 -14.95 -4.38 -25.07
C GLN A 175 -16.24 -3.72 -24.59
N GLU A 176 -17.09 -3.31 -25.54
CA GLU A 176 -18.50 -3.11 -25.24
C GLU A 176 -19.05 -4.41 -24.65
N LYS A 177 -19.66 -4.28 -23.47
CA LYS A 177 -20.45 -5.33 -22.86
C LYS A 177 -21.51 -5.78 -23.87
N THR A 178 -21.28 -6.89 -24.55
CA THR A 178 -22.39 -7.65 -25.11
C THR A 178 -23.13 -8.23 -23.91
N ALA A 179 -24.10 -7.44 -23.43
CA ALA A 179 -25.13 -7.95 -22.53
C ALA A 179 -26.01 -8.88 -23.38
N SER A 180 -26.01 -10.14 -22.98
CA SER A 180 -27.07 -11.11 -23.34
C SER A 180 -27.59 -11.72 -22.06
#